data_b6ad92f244d5f09f41c74d27412839b6
#
_entry.id   b6ad92f244d5f09f41c74d27412839b6
#
_cell.length_a   1.000
_cell.length_b   1.000
_cell.length_c   1.000
_cell.angle_alpha   90.00
_cell.angle_beta   90.00
_cell.angle_gamma   90.00
#
_symmetry.space_group_name_H-M   'P 1'
#
loop_
_entity.id
_entity.type
_entity.pdbx_description
1 polymer ?
#
loop_
_entity_poly.entity_id
_entity_poly.type
_entity_poly.pdbx_seq_one_letter_code
_entity_poly.pdbx_strand_id
1 'polypeptide(L)'
;AVVEALARWPEEVVAIGVRHTTGLDRYAAAIREYLPDRPLFVVTGSTVTFAKRRALRDILRDSQNGILLCTQQSLPSSVNFEFVNKIIIPEMHYNNAGMSQFYMRFVRYTSTEKKDLYFPIYIGSLESNLMQMVLAKEKLTMFMKGQDADMDEIYAKFGVDYDLLSTLMTRETDDEGHLRIHWGEQKIA
;
A
#
# COMPACT_ATOMS: atom_id res chain seq x y z
N ALA A 1 0.00 13.78 0.94
CA ALA A 1 0.25 12.48 1.61
C ALA A 1 1.42 11.71 1.00
N VAL A 2 1.37 11.25 -0.29
CA VAL A 2 2.48 10.46 -0.88
C VAL A 2 3.78 11.27 -0.95
N VAL A 3 3.74 12.49 -1.47
CA VAL A 3 4.92 13.38 -1.54
C VAL A 3 5.46 13.71 -0.15
N GLU A 4 4.61 13.96 0.82
CA GLU A 4 5.01 14.17 2.21
C GLU A 4 5.69 12.95 2.83
N ALA A 5 5.19 11.75 2.52
CA ALA A 5 5.84 10.51 2.94
C ALA A 5 7.23 10.36 2.31
N LEU A 6 7.37 10.65 1.01
CA LEU A 6 8.66 10.64 0.31
C LEU A 6 9.65 11.64 0.88
N ALA A 7 9.18 12.82 1.31
CA ALA A 7 10.01 13.85 1.92
C ALA A 7 10.59 13.44 3.29
N ARG A 8 9.99 12.47 3.97
CA ARG A 8 10.52 11.91 5.23
C ARG A 8 11.70 10.97 5.02
N TRP A 9 11.89 10.46 3.81
CA TRP A 9 12.94 9.50 3.46
C TRP A 9 13.75 9.98 2.24
N PRO A 10 14.46 11.13 2.36
CA PRO A 10 15.13 11.77 1.23
C PRO A 10 16.30 10.93 0.67
N GLU A 11 16.95 10.15 1.54
CA GLU A 11 18.13 9.35 1.22
C GLU A 11 17.83 7.85 1.04
N GLU A 12 16.55 7.47 0.96
CA GLU A 12 16.18 6.06 0.83
C GLU A 12 15.54 5.75 -0.51
N VAL A 13 15.76 4.54 -0.99
CA VAL A 13 15.01 4.01 -2.14
C VAL A 13 13.60 3.65 -1.71
N VAL A 14 12.60 4.22 -2.39
CA VAL A 14 11.19 4.03 -2.06
C VAL A 14 10.46 3.40 -3.24
N ALA A 15 9.64 2.37 -2.98
CA ALA A 15 8.73 1.83 -3.99
C ALA A 15 7.30 2.33 -3.74
N ILE A 16 6.60 2.69 -4.81
CA ILE A 16 5.20 3.12 -4.79
C ILE A 16 4.40 2.20 -5.70
N GLY A 17 3.45 1.47 -5.11
CA GLY A 17 2.59 0.54 -5.83
C GLY A 17 1.18 1.06 -5.99
N VAL A 18 0.83 1.57 -7.17
CA VAL A 18 -0.53 2.01 -7.50
C VAL A 18 -1.36 0.86 -8.07
N ARG A 19 -2.67 0.95 -7.98
CA ARG A 19 -3.56 -0.08 -8.49
C ARG A 19 -3.76 0.03 -10.01
N HIS A 20 -3.98 1.26 -10.50
CA HIS A 20 -4.34 1.52 -11.89
C HIS A 20 -3.30 2.36 -12.61
N THR A 21 -3.13 2.10 -13.90
CA THR A 21 -2.21 2.87 -14.75
C THR A 21 -2.58 4.36 -14.84
N THR A 22 -3.86 4.69 -14.76
CA THR A 22 -4.33 6.08 -14.74
C THR A 22 -3.82 6.87 -13.52
N GLY A 23 -3.51 6.22 -12.42
CA GLY A 23 -2.90 6.84 -11.24
C GLY A 23 -1.42 7.16 -11.43
N LEU A 24 -0.70 6.36 -12.24
CA LEU A 24 0.75 6.51 -12.42
C LEU A 24 1.14 7.91 -12.91
N ASP A 25 0.43 8.43 -13.92
CA ASP A 25 0.77 9.72 -14.51
C ASP A 25 0.57 10.87 -13.51
N ARG A 26 -0.49 10.80 -12.69
CA ARG A 26 -0.76 11.80 -11.64
C ARG A 26 0.30 11.77 -10.55
N TYR A 27 0.66 10.59 -10.07
CA TYR A 27 1.74 10.45 -9.07
C TYR A 27 3.09 10.86 -9.66
N ALA A 28 3.38 10.48 -10.91
CA ALA A 28 4.62 10.86 -11.57
C ALA A 28 4.73 12.38 -11.75
N ALA A 29 3.65 13.04 -12.15
CA ALA A 29 3.61 14.49 -12.28
C ALA A 29 3.86 15.18 -10.94
N ALA A 30 3.14 14.79 -9.90
CA ALA A 30 3.32 15.35 -8.56
C ALA A 30 4.75 15.11 -8.02
N ILE A 31 5.32 13.93 -8.20
CA ILE A 31 6.68 13.63 -7.72
C ILE A 31 7.69 14.52 -8.46
N ARG A 32 7.57 14.68 -9.77
CA ARG A 32 8.47 15.54 -10.55
C ARG A 32 8.34 17.02 -10.18
N GLU A 33 7.15 17.47 -9.83
CA GLU A 33 6.89 18.85 -9.41
C GLU A 33 7.50 19.16 -8.03
N TYR A 34 7.27 18.28 -7.06
CA TYR A 34 7.67 18.54 -5.67
C TYR A 34 9.04 17.99 -5.27
N LEU A 35 9.56 17.01 -6.01
CA LEU A 35 10.84 16.34 -5.77
C LEU A 35 11.64 16.21 -7.08
N PRO A 36 11.95 17.31 -7.77
CA PRO A 36 12.53 17.27 -9.13
C PRO A 36 13.91 16.62 -9.19
N ASP A 37 14.68 16.69 -8.11
CA ASP A 37 16.04 16.16 -8.06
C ASP A 37 16.12 14.67 -7.73
N ARG A 38 14.99 14.04 -7.36
CA ARG A 38 14.96 12.62 -7.05
C ARG A 38 14.75 11.77 -8.30
N PRO A 39 15.61 10.77 -8.56
CA PRO A 39 15.43 9.85 -9.68
C PRO A 39 14.09 9.12 -9.61
N LEU A 40 13.25 9.28 -10.63
CA LEU A 40 11.94 8.63 -10.72
C LEU A 40 11.93 7.59 -11.83
N PHE A 41 11.68 6.34 -11.47
CA PHE A 41 11.59 5.19 -12.36
C PHE A 41 10.13 4.73 -12.43
N VAL A 42 9.53 4.86 -13.62
CA VAL A 42 8.13 4.46 -13.84
C VAL A 42 8.06 3.13 -14.58
N VAL A 43 7.36 2.15 -14.00
CA VAL A 43 7.23 0.81 -14.57
C VAL A 43 5.76 0.43 -14.75
N THR A 44 5.42 0.10 -16.00
CA THR A 44 4.09 -0.45 -16.36
C THR A 44 4.22 -1.86 -16.93
N GLY A 45 3.16 -2.64 -16.87
CA GLY A 45 3.17 -4.03 -17.35
C GLY A 45 3.43 -4.16 -18.85
N SER A 46 3.02 -3.17 -19.64
CA SER A 46 3.07 -3.19 -21.11
C SER A 46 4.39 -2.69 -21.71
N THR A 47 5.18 -1.94 -20.95
CA THR A 47 6.27 -1.13 -21.55
C THR A 47 7.68 -1.67 -21.30
N VAL A 48 7.87 -2.70 -20.47
CA VAL A 48 9.22 -3.07 -20.04
C VAL A 48 9.47 -4.57 -20.16
N THR A 49 10.41 -4.95 -21.01
CA THR A 49 10.89 -6.34 -21.14
C THR A 49 11.60 -6.80 -19.86
N PHE A 50 11.75 -8.12 -19.67
CA PHE A 50 12.41 -8.69 -18.51
C PHE A 50 13.86 -8.19 -18.33
N ALA A 51 14.62 -8.08 -19.43
CA ALA A 51 15.99 -7.56 -19.42
C ALA A 51 16.04 -6.09 -18.94
N LYS A 52 15.13 -5.25 -19.43
CA LYS A 52 15.01 -3.85 -19.00
C LYS A 52 14.65 -3.72 -17.53
N ARG A 53 13.83 -4.64 -16.99
CA ARG A 53 13.47 -4.63 -15.56
C ARG A 53 14.64 -5.00 -14.66
N ARG A 54 15.51 -5.92 -15.09
CA ARG A 54 16.74 -6.23 -14.35
C ARG A 54 17.70 -5.03 -14.34
N ALA A 55 17.92 -4.41 -15.51
CA ALA A 55 18.76 -3.22 -15.61
C ALA A 55 18.21 -2.08 -14.74
N LEU A 56 16.90 -1.84 -14.78
CA LEU A 56 16.22 -0.84 -13.94
C LEU A 56 16.41 -1.13 -12.44
N ARG A 57 16.32 -2.39 -12.01
CA ARG A 57 16.59 -2.77 -10.62
C ARG A 57 18.00 -2.37 -10.19
N ASP A 58 18.99 -2.63 -11.03
CA ASP A 58 20.38 -2.33 -10.70
C ASP A 58 20.60 -0.81 -10.66
N ILE A 59 20.07 -0.06 -11.62
CA ILE A 59 20.13 1.41 -11.62
C ILE A 59 19.41 2.00 -10.38
N LEU A 60 18.24 1.46 -10.03
CA LEU A 60 17.49 1.91 -8.86
C LEU A 60 18.28 1.68 -7.56
N ARG A 61 18.90 0.49 -7.42
CA ARG A 61 19.74 0.19 -6.27
C ARG A 61 20.92 1.14 -6.16
N ASP A 62 21.58 1.41 -7.29
CA ASP A 62 22.77 2.26 -7.32
C ASP A 62 22.43 3.75 -7.14
N SER A 63 21.17 4.15 -7.33
CA SER A 63 20.70 5.53 -7.12
C SER A 63 20.65 5.97 -5.66
N GLN A 64 20.65 5.03 -4.72
CA GLN A 64 20.54 5.22 -3.25
C GLN A 64 19.27 5.92 -2.74
N ASN A 65 18.67 6.84 -3.52
CA ASN A 65 17.47 7.60 -3.15
C ASN A 65 16.37 7.59 -4.22
N GLY A 66 16.45 6.68 -5.18
CA GLY A 66 15.50 6.58 -6.29
C GLY A 66 14.08 6.22 -5.86
N ILE A 67 13.11 6.64 -6.65
CA ILE A 67 11.70 6.31 -6.47
C ILE A 67 11.27 5.36 -7.57
N LEU A 68 10.81 4.16 -7.20
CA LEU A 68 10.17 3.20 -8.10
C LEU A 68 8.65 3.41 -8.06
N LEU A 69 8.08 3.93 -9.12
CA LEU A 69 6.63 4.07 -9.28
C LEU A 69 6.12 3.01 -10.27
N CYS A 70 5.25 2.12 -9.82
CA CYS A 70 4.75 1.03 -10.66
C CYS A 70 3.32 0.63 -10.31
N THR A 71 2.65 -0.09 -11.22
CA THR A 71 1.43 -0.77 -10.82
C THR A 71 1.76 -2.02 -10.01
N GLN A 72 0.92 -2.36 -9.02
CA GLN A 72 1.13 -3.52 -8.15
C GLN A 72 1.33 -4.82 -8.94
N GLN A 73 0.75 -4.90 -10.13
CA GLN A 73 0.86 -6.07 -11.02
C GLN A 73 2.08 -6.04 -11.96
N SER A 74 2.74 -4.88 -12.11
CA SER A 74 3.82 -4.71 -13.11
C SER A 74 5.15 -5.33 -12.70
N LEU A 75 5.37 -5.54 -11.41
CA LEU A 75 6.62 -6.13 -10.94
C LEU A 75 6.59 -7.64 -11.15
N PRO A 76 7.49 -8.20 -11.97
CA PRO A 76 7.51 -9.64 -12.21
C PRO A 76 8.01 -10.41 -10.99
N SER A 77 7.52 -11.64 -10.86
CA SER A 77 7.90 -12.53 -9.76
C SER A 77 9.40 -12.86 -9.69
N SER A 78 10.09 -12.70 -10.78
CA SER A 78 11.49 -13.10 -10.97
C SER A 78 12.51 -12.00 -10.68
N VAL A 79 12.09 -10.76 -10.43
CA VAL A 79 13.02 -9.67 -10.08
C VAL A 79 12.90 -9.37 -8.59
N ASN A 80 14.05 -9.40 -7.92
CA ASN A 80 14.15 -9.16 -6.48
C ASN A 80 14.48 -7.68 -6.20
N PHE A 81 13.67 -7.05 -5.38
CA PHE A 81 13.83 -5.67 -4.90
C PHE A 81 14.06 -5.62 -3.38
N GLU A 82 14.72 -6.62 -2.83
CA GLU A 82 14.95 -6.79 -1.39
C GLU A 82 15.66 -5.59 -0.72
N PHE A 83 16.45 -4.83 -1.49
CA PHE A 83 17.14 -3.63 -1.01
C PHE A 83 16.19 -2.46 -0.74
N VAL A 84 14.94 -2.51 -1.17
CA VAL A 84 13.94 -1.48 -0.90
C VAL A 84 13.28 -1.75 0.44
N ASN A 85 13.40 -0.83 1.38
CA ASN A 85 12.87 -0.96 2.73
C ASN A 85 11.62 -0.11 2.99
N LYS A 86 11.34 0.86 2.13
CA LYS A 86 10.17 1.75 2.23
C LYS A 86 9.23 1.52 1.06
N ILE A 87 8.02 1.08 1.36
CA ILE A 87 7.01 0.76 0.36
C ILE A 87 5.75 1.57 0.65
N ILE A 88 5.28 2.35 -0.32
CA ILE A 88 4.05 3.12 -0.24
C ILE A 88 2.99 2.46 -1.12
N ILE A 89 1.82 2.21 -0.57
CA ILE A 89 0.67 1.66 -1.27
C ILE A 89 -0.48 2.67 -1.14
N PRO A 90 -0.58 3.66 -2.04
CA PRO A 90 -1.56 4.72 -1.94
C PRO A 90 -2.97 4.30 -2.37
N GLU A 91 -3.07 3.18 -3.08
CA GLU A 91 -4.33 2.64 -3.58
C GLU A 91 -4.45 1.19 -3.11
N MET A 92 -5.39 0.94 -2.21
CA MET A 92 -5.61 -0.39 -1.67
C MET A 92 -6.32 -1.30 -2.67
N HIS A 93 -5.91 -2.54 -2.71
CA HIS A 93 -6.61 -3.58 -3.45
C HIS A 93 -7.59 -4.29 -2.51
N TYR A 94 -8.85 -4.44 -2.95
CA TYR A 94 -9.86 -5.20 -2.23
C TYR A 94 -9.46 -6.68 -2.04
N ASN A 95 -8.69 -7.21 -2.98
CA ASN A 95 -8.13 -8.54 -2.91
C ASN A 95 -6.75 -8.49 -2.25
N ASN A 96 -6.66 -9.00 -1.02
CA ASN A 96 -5.41 -9.08 -0.27
C ASN A 96 -4.32 -9.84 -1.02
N ALA A 97 -4.66 -10.89 -1.78
CA ALA A 97 -3.68 -11.67 -2.52
C ALA A 97 -2.90 -10.84 -3.55
N GLY A 98 -3.57 -9.92 -4.25
CA GLY A 98 -2.90 -9.03 -5.21
C GLY A 98 -1.92 -8.06 -4.54
N MET A 99 -2.33 -7.51 -3.40
CA MET A 99 -1.50 -6.60 -2.60
C MET A 99 -0.32 -7.35 -1.96
N SER A 100 -0.57 -8.52 -1.39
CA SER A 100 0.46 -9.39 -0.83
C SER A 100 1.51 -9.79 -1.87
N GLN A 101 1.09 -10.14 -3.08
CA GLN A 101 2.00 -10.43 -4.17
C GLN A 101 2.91 -9.25 -4.52
N PHE A 102 2.43 -8.02 -4.36
CA PHE A 102 3.25 -6.83 -4.58
C PHE A 102 4.31 -6.66 -3.49
N TYR A 103 3.92 -6.54 -2.22
CA TYR A 103 4.91 -6.27 -1.17
C TYR A 103 5.85 -7.45 -0.92
N MET A 104 5.46 -8.70 -1.20
CA MET A 104 6.32 -9.87 -1.15
C MET A 104 7.46 -9.85 -2.20
N ARG A 105 7.49 -8.86 -3.11
CA ARG A 105 8.65 -8.62 -3.99
C ARG A 105 9.83 -8.01 -3.25
N PHE A 106 9.54 -7.31 -2.18
CA PHE A 106 10.50 -6.60 -1.34
C PHE A 106 10.92 -7.44 -0.12
N VAL A 107 10.10 -8.42 0.26
CA VAL A 107 10.37 -9.35 1.37
C VAL A 107 10.83 -10.69 0.82
N ARG A 108 11.96 -11.17 1.27
CA ARG A 108 12.50 -12.49 0.94
C ARG A 108 12.90 -13.21 2.21
N TYR A 109 13.07 -14.52 2.13
CA TYR A 109 13.56 -15.32 3.25
C TYR A 109 14.93 -14.85 3.75
N THR A 110 15.73 -14.27 2.85
CA THR A 110 17.06 -13.70 3.12
C THR A 110 17.02 -12.27 3.62
N SER A 111 15.85 -11.63 3.68
CA SER A 111 15.74 -10.24 4.12
C SER A 111 16.06 -10.12 5.60
N THR A 112 17.13 -9.38 5.92
CA THR A 112 17.56 -9.09 7.30
C THR A 112 17.05 -7.76 7.82
N GLU A 113 16.65 -6.87 6.91
CA GLU A 113 16.20 -5.52 7.24
C GLU A 113 14.67 -5.43 7.34
N LYS A 114 14.21 -4.61 8.28
CA LYS A 114 12.79 -4.32 8.45
C LYS A 114 12.24 -3.61 7.21
N LYS A 115 11.04 -4.03 6.78
CA LYS A 115 10.29 -3.41 5.70
C LYS A 115 9.14 -2.59 6.27
N ASP A 116 9.08 -1.31 5.92
CA ASP A 116 8.00 -0.43 6.32
C ASP A 116 7.01 -0.29 5.16
N LEU A 117 5.78 -0.76 5.38
CA LEU A 117 4.67 -0.58 4.46
C LEU A 117 3.85 0.62 4.91
N TYR A 118 3.69 1.58 4.02
CA TYR A 118 2.97 2.81 4.27
C TYR A 118 1.70 2.90 3.42
N PHE A 119 0.56 3.03 4.10
CA PHE A 119 -0.74 3.14 3.48
C PHE A 119 -1.32 4.54 3.77
N PRO A 120 -1.17 5.51 2.87
CA PRO A 120 -1.83 6.78 3.01
C PRO A 120 -3.33 6.61 2.75
N ILE A 121 -4.13 6.75 3.80
CA ILE A 121 -5.59 6.61 3.76
C ILE A 121 -6.25 7.88 4.30
N TYR A 122 -7.46 8.18 3.82
CA TYR A 122 -8.30 9.21 4.39
C TYR A 122 -9.10 8.62 5.56
N ILE A 123 -8.92 9.18 6.75
CA ILE A 123 -9.66 8.77 7.94
C ILE A 123 -11.15 9.05 7.74
N GLY A 124 -12.03 8.10 8.13
CA GLY A 124 -13.48 8.20 7.96
C GLY A 124 -13.96 8.04 6.51
N SER A 125 -13.13 7.51 5.63
CA SER A 125 -13.49 7.22 4.25
C SER A 125 -13.75 5.72 4.02
N LEU A 126 -14.29 5.41 2.85
CA LEU A 126 -14.41 4.02 2.38
C LEU A 126 -13.04 3.29 2.37
N GLU A 127 -11.95 4.01 2.15
CA GLU A 127 -10.60 3.45 2.16
C GLU A 127 -10.18 2.96 3.54
N SER A 128 -10.56 3.69 4.61
CA SER A 128 -10.28 3.25 5.99
C SER A 128 -11.02 1.95 6.33
N ASN A 129 -12.26 1.82 5.89
CA ASN A 129 -13.05 0.60 6.09
C ASN A 129 -12.49 -0.57 5.27
N LEU A 130 -12.06 -0.29 4.04
CA LEU A 130 -11.41 -1.28 3.19
C LEU A 130 -10.11 -1.79 3.84
N MET A 131 -9.32 -0.90 4.43
CA MET A 131 -8.10 -1.25 5.17
C MET A 131 -8.40 -2.20 6.32
N GLN A 132 -9.40 -1.87 7.14
CA GLN A 132 -9.81 -2.72 8.26
C GLN A 132 -10.19 -4.13 7.78
N MET A 133 -10.97 -4.22 6.71
CA MET A 133 -11.37 -5.50 6.13
C MET A 133 -10.19 -6.30 5.57
N VAL A 134 -9.23 -5.64 4.92
CA VAL A 134 -8.02 -6.29 4.39
C VAL A 134 -7.15 -6.83 5.53
N LEU A 135 -6.97 -6.05 6.61
CA LEU A 135 -6.24 -6.49 7.80
C LEU A 135 -6.93 -7.67 8.49
N ALA A 136 -8.27 -7.65 8.60
CA ALA A 136 -9.02 -8.77 9.17
C ALA A 136 -8.84 -10.07 8.35
N LYS A 137 -8.85 -9.98 7.02
CA LYS A 137 -8.57 -11.11 6.14
C LYS A 137 -7.14 -11.63 6.28
N GLU A 138 -6.17 -10.75 6.44
CA GLU A 138 -4.78 -11.14 6.64
C GLU A 138 -4.61 -11.89 7.95
N LYS A 139 -5.19 -11.40 9.05
CA LYS A 139 -5.19 -12.10 10.34
C LYS A 139 -5.75 -13.51 10.21
N LEU A 140 -6.92 -13.65 9.58
CA LEU A 140 -7.52 -14.95 9.36
C LEU A 140 -6.61 -15.88 8.56
N THR A 141 -5.96 -15.35 7.53
CA THR A 141 -5.02 -16.11 6.69
C THR A 141 -3.79 -16.56 7.49
N MET A 142 -3.24 -15.69 8.34
CA MET A 142 -2.12 -16.00 9.22
C MET A 142 -2.49 -17.05 10.25
N PHE A 143 -3.66 -16.92 10.89
CA PHE A 143 -4.20 -17.91 11.83
C PHE A 143 -4.36 -19.28 11.17
N MET A 144 -4.92 -19.36 9.97
CA MET A 144 -5.08 -20.60 9.22
C MET A 144 -3.73 -21.25 8.84
N LYS A 145 -2.67 -20.47 8.71
CA LYS A 145 -1.31 -20.96 8.45
C LYS A 145 -0.53 -21.32 9.71
N GLY A 146 -1.14 -21.22 10.90
CA GLY A 146 -0.48 -21.46 12.18
C GLY A 146 0.62 -20.45 12.51
N GLN A 147 0.53 -19.25 11.94
CA GLN A 147 1.44 -18.15 12.24
C GLN A 147 0.81 -17.28 13.31
N ASP A 148 1.40 -17.27 14.51
CA ASP A 148 1.05 -16.32 15.57
C ASP A 148 1.57 -14.94 15.18
N ALA A 149 0.67 -14.11 14.64
CA ALA A 149 0.93 -12.68 14.53
C ALA A 149 0.13 -11.98 15.61
N ASP A 150 0.80 -11.23 16.47
CA ASP A 150 0.13 -10.34 17.43
C ASP A 150 -0.49 -9.17 16.64
N MET A 151 -1.63 -9.48 16.03
CA MET A 151 -2.39 -8.51 15.26
C MET A 151 -3.31 -7.67 16.15
N ASP A 152 -3.47 -8.05 17.43
CA ASP A 152 -4.39 -7.36 18.34
C ASP A 152 -3.91 -5.92 18.62
N GLU A 153 -2.58 -5.71 18.66
CA GLU A 153 -2.00 -4.37 18.75
C GLU A 153 -2.30 -3.52 17.51
N ILE A 154 -2.28 -4.12 16.31
CA ILE A 154 -2.59 -3.43 15.06
C ILE A 154 -4.09 -3.09 15.01
N TYR A 155 -4.96 -4.02 15.41
CA TYR A 155 -6.41 -3.77 15.46
C TYR A 155 -6.77 -2.69 16.48
N ALA A 156 -6.16 -2.72 17.66
CA ALA A 156 -6.36 -1.70 18.67
C ALA A 156 -5.97 -0.30 18.18
N LYS A 157 -4.89 -0.17 17.43
CA LYS A 157 -4.46 1.10 16.82
C LYS A 157 -5.42 1.63 15.75
N PHE A 158 -6.10 0.74 15.05
CA PHE A 158 -7.03 1.12 13.97
C PHE A 158 -8.50 1.12 14.42
N GLY A 159 -8.78 0.80 15.69
CA GLY A 159 -10.16 0.79 16.23
C GLY A 159 -11.06 -0.24 15.55
N VAL A 160 -10.50 -1.38 15.13
CA VAL A 160 -11.22 -2.41 14.38
C VAL A 160 -12.12 -3.21 15.32
N ASP A 161 -13.43 -3.07 15.17
CA ASP A 161 -14.39 -3.99 15.76
C ASP A 161 -14.65 -5.18 14.84
N TYR A 162 -14.86 -6.36 15.43
CA TYR A 162 -14.86 -7.65 14.72
C TYR A 162 -16.09 -7.89 13.83
N ASP A 163 -17.10 -7.05 13.89
CA ASP A 163 -18.26 -7.15 13.02
C ASP A 163 -18.01 -6.47 11.65
N LEU A 164 -17.75 -7.32 10.66
CA LEU A 164 -17.39 -6.90 9.31
C LEU A 164 -18.49 -6.06 8.63
N LEU A 165 -19.75 -6.24 8.98
CA LEU A 165 -20.87 -5.53 8.40
C LEU A 165 -21.11 -4.18 9.10
N SER A 166 -20.98 -4.11 10.42
CA SER A 166 -21.03 -2.86 11.16
C SER A 166 -19.85 -1.94 10.86
N THR A 167 -18.68 -2.56 10.56
CA THR A 167 -17.48 -1.81 10.16
C THR A 167 -17.61 -1.16 8.78
N LEU A 168 -18.41 -1.75 7.88
CA LEU A 168 -18.57 -1.24 6.52
C LEU A 168 -19.64 -0.15 6.43
N MET A 169 -20.71 -0.23 7.20
CA MET A 169 -21.76 0.76 7.16
C MET A 169 -22.59 0.78 8.45
N THR A 170 -22.87 1.97 8.96
CA THR A 170 -23.91 2.20 9.95
C THR A 170 -25.17 2.68 9.26
N ARG A 171 -26.29 2.06 9.57
CA ARG A 171 -27.60 2.46 9.05
C ARG A 171 -28.34 3.22 10.14
N GLU A 172 -28.66 4.45 9.86
CA GLU A 172 -29.51 5.26 10.72
C GLU A 172 -30.75 5.68 9.96
N THR A 173 -31.86 5.76 10.68
CA THR A 173 -33.09 6.33 10.15
C THR A 173 -33.21 7.72 10.75
N ASP A 174 -33.32 8.74 9.92
CA ASP A 174 -33.51 10.10 10.39
C ASP A 174 -34.97 10.28 10.94
N ASP A 175 -35.20 11.43 11.56
CA ASP A 175 -36.48 11.75 12.18
C ASP A 175 -37.64 11.80 11.16
N GLU A 176 -37.33 11.87 9.87
CA GLU A 176 -38.29 11.85 8.76
C GLU A 176 -38.49 10.44 8.19
N GLY A 177 -37.83 9.42 8.74
CA GLY A 177 -37.95 8.03 8.32
C GLY A 177 -37.09 7.63 7.11
N HIS A 178 -36.18 8.48 6.65
CA HIS A 178 -35.27 8.18 5.57
C HIS A 178 -34.07 7.41 6.07
N LEU A 179 -33.68 6.36 5.35
CA LEU A 179 -32.48 5.57 5.64
C LEU A 179 -31.23 6.35 5.23
N ARG A 180 -30.39 6.68 6.20
CA ARG A 180 -29.05 7.22 5.98
C ARG A 180 -28.01 6.13 6.16
N ILE A 181 -27.09 6.04 5.22
CA ILE A 181 -25.96 5.11 5.26
C ILE A 181 -24.71 5.93 5.53
N HIS A 182 -24.10 5.71 6.69
CA HIS A 182 -22.81 6.28 7.05
C HIS A 182 -21.72 5.24 6.80
N TRP A 183 -20.69 5.65 6.08
CA TRP A 183 -19.54 4.80 5.80
C TRP A 183 -18.50 5.01 6.91
N GLY A 184 -18.46 4.05 7.85
CA GLY A 184 -17.46 4.03 8.90
C GLY A 184 -17.58 5.17 9.92
N GLU A 185 -18.36 4.99 10.96
CA GLU A 185 -18.25 5.86 12.13
C GLU A 185 -17.02 5.48 12.95
N GLN A 186 -16.03 6.36 12.93
CA GLN A 186 -15.13 6.44 14.05
C GLN A 186 -15.89 7.11 15.21
N LYS A 187 -16.15 6.37 16.28
CA LYS A 187 -16.39 7.00 17.58
C LYS A 187 -15.11 7.75 17.93
N ILE A 188 -15.13 9.06 17.70
CA ILE A 188 -14.11 9.96 18.24
C ILE A 188 -14.38 9.95 19.74
N ALA A 189 -13.50 9.28 20.50
CA ALA A 189 -13.47 9.35 21.95
C ALA A 189 -12.90 10.71 22.38
#